data_a8076c14343442a884b84043336e4457
#
_entry.id   a8076c14343442a884b84043336e4457
#
_cell.length_a   1.000
_cell.length_b   1.000
_cell.length_c   1.000
_cell.angle_alpha   90.00
_cell.angle_beta   90.00
_cell.angle_gamma   90.00
#
_symmetry.space_group_name_H-M   'P 1'
#
loop_
_entity.id
_entity.type
_entity.pdbx_description
1 polymer ?
#
loop_
_entity_poly.entity_id
_entity_poly.type
_entity_poly.pdbx_seq_one_letter_code
_entity_poly.pdbx_strand_id
1 'polypeptide(L)'
;MFKNKMNEKGQVVRNKARLVRKGYAQVEGQDFDETFAPVERLEAIRIFLAYSFHKNFKVYHMDVKSAFLNGDLEEEVYMEQPEGFSLIDNPNYVCKLKKALYGQKQAP
;
A
#
# COMPACT_ATOMS: atom_id res chain seq x y z
N MET A 1 -10.11 -7.09 -1.24
CA MET A 1 -9.38 -8.40 -1.30
C MET A 1 -9.41 -9.06 0.06
N PHE A 2 -9.87 -10.31 0.11
CA PHE A 2 -9.93 -11.11 1.33
C PHE A 2 -8.93 -12.27 1.25
N LYS A 3 -8.26 -12.58 2.36
CA LYS A 3 -7.33 -13.70 2.46
C LYS A 3 -7.45 -14.38 3.82
N ASN A 4 -7.68 -15.68 3.81
CA ASN A 4 -7.67 -16.49 5.03
C ASN A 4 -6.23 -16.84 5.41
N LYS A 5 -5.90 -16.69 6.67
CA LYS A 5 -4.65 -17.19 7.26
C LYS A 5 -4.93 -18.53 7.91
N MET A 6 -4.14 -19.53 7.56
CA MET A 6 -4.26 -20.89 8.09
C MET A 6 -3.08 -21.19 9.02
N ASN A 7 -3.32 -22.05 10.01
CA ASN A 7 -2.26 -22.65 10.82
C ASN A 7 -1.63 -23.85 10.07
N GLU A 8 -0.64 -24.49 10.69
CA GLU A 8 0.03 -25.68 10.15
C GLU A 8 -0.91 -26.87 9.93
N LYS A 9 -2.06 -26.89 10.61
CA LYS A 9 -3.10 -27.93 10.49
C LYS A 9 -4.13 -27.61 9.41
N GLY A 10 -3.96 -26.52 8.63
CA GLY A 10 -4.89 -26.10 7.59
C GLY A 10 -6.18 -25.43 8.08
N GLN A 11 -6.29 -25.14 9.37
CA GLN A 11 -7.46 -24.46 9.93
C GLN A 11 -7.33 -22.94 9.78
N VAL A 12 -8.42 -22.28 9.39
CA VAL A 12 -8.47 -20.80 9.29
C VAL A 12 -8.44 -20.20 10.70
N VAL A 13 -7.35 -19.52 11.02
CA VAL A 13 -7.16 -18.86 12.33
C VAL A 13 -7.46 -17.36 12.27
N ARG A 14 -7.43 -16.76 11.08
CA ARG A 14 -7.65 -15.33 10.91
C ARG A 14 -8.06 -14.98 9.48
N ASN A 15 -9.04 -14.09 9.35
CA ASN A 15 -9.38 -13.47 8.07
C ASN A 15 -8.65 -12.12 7.95
N LYS A 16 -8.04 -11.87 6.81
CA LYS A 16 -7.40 -10.60 6.50
C LYS A 16 -8.11 -9.95 5.33
N ALA A 17 -8.59 -8.72 5.53
CA ALA A 17 -9.17 -7.89 4.49
C ALA A 17 -8.22 -6.72 4.17
N ARG A 18 -8.13 -6.36 2.90
CA ARG A 18 -7.46 -5.14 2.45
C ARG A 18 -8.34 -4.43 1.43
N LEU A 19 -8.49 -3.13 1.61
CA LEU A 19 -9.02 -2.28 0.55
C LEU A 19 -7.91 -2.12 -0.48
N VAL A 20 -8.16 -2.59 -1.71
CA VAL A 20 -7.18 -2.61 -2.79
C VAL A 20 -7.82 -1.98 -4.01
N ARG A 21 -7.11 -1.05 -4.63
CA ARG A 21 -7.51 -0.48 -5.91
C ARG A 21 -6.92 -1.29 -7.08
N LYS A 22 -7.62 -1.29 -8.20
CA LYS A 22 -7.13 -1.82 -9.49
C LYS A 22 -6.30 -0.72 -10.18
N GLY A 23 -5.04 -0.54 -9.78
CA GLY A 23 -4.17 0.54 -10.29
C GLY A 23 -3.70 0.39 -11.72
N TYR A 24 -3.94 -0.77 -12.36
CA TYR A 24 -3.52 -1.01 -13.74
C TYR A 24 -4.18 -0.08 -14.78
N ALA A 25 -5.34 0.50 -14.47
CA ALA A 25 -6.05 1.44 -15.32
C ALA A 25 -5.58 2.90 -15.15
N GLN A 26 -4.70 3.19 -14.18
CA GLN A 26 -4.22 4.55 -13.95
C GLN A 26 -3.25 5.00 -15.05
N VAL A 27 -3.38 6.25 -15.47
CA VAL A 27 -2.51 6.91 -16.47
C VAL A 27 -1.65 7.96 -15.75
N GLU A 28 -0.34 7.85 -15.92
CA GLU A 28 0.63 8.82 -15.41
C GLU A 28 0.44 10.17 -16.11
N GLY A 29 0.54 11.26 -15.36
CA GLY A 29 0.29 12.62 -15.82
C GLY A 29 -1.19 13.02 -15.93
N GLN A 30 -2.13 12.07 -15.67
CA GLN A 30 -3.58 12.34 -15.59
C GLN A 30 -4.16 11.97 -14.24
N ASP A 31 -3.94 10.73 -13.81
CA ASP A 31 -4.50 10.21 -12.56
C ASP A 31 -3.55 10.38 -11.37
N PHE A 32 -2.26 10.51 -11.63
CA PHE A 32 -1.20 10.73 -10.64
C PHE A 32 0.06 11.26 -11.32
N ASP A 33 0.84 12.04 -10.58
CA ASP A 33 2.19 12.41 -10.96
C ASP A 33 3.20 11.33 -10.58
N GLU A 34 4.46 11.47 -11.03
CA GLU A 34 5.53 10.53 -10.72
C GLU A 34 5.84 10.53 -9.23
N THR A 35 5.28 9.55 -8.52
CA THR A 35 5.53 9.33 -7.09
C THR A 35 6.09 7.94 -6.87
N PHE A 36 7.27 7.87 -6.26
CA PHE A 36 7.88 6.60 -5.89
C PHE A 36 7.78 6.40 -4.38
N ALA A 37 7.11 5.33 -3.96
CA ALA A 37 7.22 4.91 -2.57
C ALA A 37 8.66 4.47 -2.29
N PRO A 38 9.29 4.93 -1.20
CA PRO A 38 10.63 4.50 -0.85
C PRO A 38 10.63 3.01 -0.51
N VAL A 39 11.35 2.23 -1.33
CA VAL A 39 11.56 0.80 -1.10
C VAL A 39 13.04 0.57 -0.82
N GLU A 40 13.34 0.06 0.37
CA GLU A 40 14.71 -0.27 0.74
C GLU A 40 15.22 -1.47 -0.08
N ARG A 41 16.40 -1.29 -0.66
CA ARG A 41 17.08 -2.37 -1.38
C ARG A 41 17.59 -3.42 -0.40
N LEU A 42 17.48 -4.68 -0.79
CA LEU A 42 17.93 -5.80 0.04
C LEU A 42 19.40 -5.71 0.43
N GLU A 43 20.25 -5.17 -0.47
CA GLU A 43 21.67 -4.95 -0.24
C GLU A 43 21.90 -3.96 0.90
N ALA A 44 21.14 -2.86 0.95
CA ALA A 44 21.22 -1.87 2.01
C ALA A 44 20.86 -2.49 3.38
N ILE A 45 19.80 -3.30 3.42
CA ILE A 45 19.41 -4.03 4.63
C ILE A 45 20.51 -4.99 5.10
N ARG A 46 21.13 -5.74 4.17
CA ARG A 46 22.24 -6.67 4.48
C ARG A 46 23.45 -5.94 5.03
N ILE A 47 23.85 -4.83 4.42
CA ILE A 47 24.97 -4.00 4.88
C ILE A 47 24.67 -3.45 6.29
N PHE A 48 23.47 -2.93 6.49
CA PHE A 48 23.03 -2.43 7.79
C PHE A 48 23.12 -3.52 8.89
N LEU A 49 22.62 -4.71 8.62
CA LEU A 49 22.65 -5.83 9.57
C LEU A 49 24.11 -6.27 9.85
N ALA A 50 24.97 -6.36 8.85
CA ALA A 50 26.37 -6.70 9.02
C ALA A 50 27.12 -5.65 9.84
N TYR A 51 26.88 -4.37 9.56
CA TYR A 51 27.45 -3.27 10.34
C TYR A 51 26.95 -3.27 11.78
N SER A 52 25.65 -3.49 11.99
CA SER A 52 25.05 -3.56 13.32
C SER A 52 25.63 -4.71 14.16
N PHE A 53 25.86 -5.87 13.52
CA PHE A 53 26.56 -7.00 14.16
C PHE A 53 27.98 -6.64 14.56
N HIS A 54 28.77 -6.03 13.64
CA HIS A 54 30.14 -5.61 13.92
C HIS A 54 30.22 -4.59 15.06
N LYS A 55 29.28 -3.68 15.15
CA LYS A 55 29.20 -2.65 16.20
C LYS A 55 28.43 -3.06 17.45
N ASN A 56 27.92 -4.27 17.49
CA ASN A 56 27.13 -4.79 18.61
C ASN A 56 25.85 -3.98 18.91
N PHE A 57 25.23 -3.42 17.84
CA PHE A 57 23.96 -2.70 17.98
C PHE A 57 22.80 -3.67 18.12
N LYS A 58 21.82 -3.30 18.96
CA LYS A 58 20.54 -3.98 18.99
C LYS A 58 19.66 -3.48 17.84
N VAL A 59 19.20 -4.40 17.00
CA VAL A 59 18.30 -4.09 15.91
C VAL A 59 16.89 -4.59 16.25
N TYR A 60 15.89 -3.72 16.09
CA TYR A 60 14.49 -4.05 16.29
C TYR A 60 13.78 -3.99 14.94
N HIS A 61 13.06 -5.05 14.60
CA HIS A 61 12.22 -5.10 13.41
C HIS A 61 10.76 -4.87 13.80
N MET A 62 10.15 -3.84 13.20
CA MET A 62 8.76 -3.47 13.46
C MET A 62 8.01 -3.37 12.13
N ASP A 63 6.76 -3.82 12.13
CA ASP A 63 5.85 -3.71 10.99
C ASP A 63 4.76 -2.68 11.29
N VAL A 64 4.53 -1.77 10.35
CA VAL A 64 3.50 -0.75 10.49
C VAL A 64 2.18 -1.28 9.95
N LYS A 65 1.20 -1.40 10.84
CA LYS A 65 -0.14 -1.83 10.46
C LYS A 65 -0.79 -0.76 9.57
N SER A 66 -1.24 -1.18 8.38
CA SER A 66 -1.93 -0.31 7.42
C SER A 66 -1.12 0.95 7.06
N ALA A 67 0.17 0.79 6.77
CA ALA A 67 1.12 1.89 6.56
C ALA A 67 0.59 2.98 5.61
N PHE A 68 0.03 2.60 4.47
CA PHE A 68 -0.50 3.56 3.48
C PHE A 68 -1.70 4.37 3.94
N LEU A 69 -2.40 3.94 4.99
CA LEU A 69 -3.56 4.64 5.54
C LEU A 69 -3.20 5.59 6.69
N ASN A 70 -1.93 5.64 7.12
CA ASN A 70 -1.49 6.44 8.26
C ASN A 70 -1.09 7.88 7.90
N GLY A 71 -0.63 8.12 6.67
CA GLY A 71 -0.27 9.45 6.17
C GLY A 71 -1.35 10.02 5.26
N ASP A 72 -1.36 11.34 5.11
CA ASP A 72 -2.12 12.00 4.07
C ASP A 72 -1.26 12.12 2.81
N LEU A 73 -1.89 12.08 1.64
CA LEU A 73 -1.22 12.30 0.36
C LEU A 73 -0.98 13.80 0.16
N GLU A 74 0.24 14.17 -0.17
CA GLU A 74 0.59 15.54 -0.59
C GLU A 74 0.25 15.75 -2.06
N GLU A 75 0.36 14.71 -2.87
CA GLU A 75 0.07 14.72 -4.30
C GLU A 75 -1.42 14.48 -4.59
N GLU A 76 -1.88 14.99 -5.71
CA GLU A 76 -3.22 14.75 -6.20
C GLU A 76 -3.31 13.39 -6.90
N VAL A 77 -4.07 12.47 -6.30
CA VAL A 77 -4.32 11.15 -6.85
C VAL A 77 -5.83 10.95 -7.01
N TYR A 78 -6.23 10.62 -8.22
CA TYR A 78 -7.63 10.41 -8.55
C TYR A 78 -7.92 8.94 -8.83
N MET A 79 -9.16 8.54 -8.56
CA MET A 79 -9.66 7.19 -8.84
C MET A 79 -11.12 7.23 -9.29
N GLU A 80 -11.50 6.24 -10.08
CA GLU A 80 -12.90 6.00 -10.42
C GLU A 80 -13.74 5.68 -9.17
N GLN A 81 -15.02 5.98 -9.24
CA GLN A 81 -15.95 5.61 -8.18
C GLN A 81 -16.03 4.08 -8.05
N PRO A 82 -15.99 3.52 -6.83
CA PRO A 82 -16.10 2.07 -6.64
C PRO A 82 -17.44 1.52 -7.13
N GLU A 83 -17.44 0.32 -7.67
CA GLU A 83 -18.67 -0.38 -8.06
C GLU A 83 -19.66 -0.45 -6.89
N GLY A 84 -20.90 -0.09 -7.15
CA GLY A 84 -21.97 -0.03 -6.13
C GLY A 84 -22.00 1.24 -5.28
N PHE A 85 -21.06 2.16 -5.48
CA PHE A 85 -21.00 3.46 -4.80
C PHE A 85 -20.96 4.64 -5.78
N SER A 86 -21.26 4.39 -7.04
CA SER A 86 -21.32 5.45 -8.06
C SER A 86 -22.46 6.39 -7.76
N LEU A 87 -22.21 7.70 -7.84
CA LEU A 87 -23.24 8.73 -7.67
C LEU A 87 -24.19 8.69 -8.87
N ILE A 88 -25.49 8.52 -8.61
CA ILE A 88 -26.52 8.42 -9.66
C ILE A 88 -26.55 9.69 -10.51
N ASP A 89 -26.42 10.86 -9.88
CA ASP A 89 -26.51 12.15 -10.54
C ASP A 89 -25.21 12.54 -11.30
N ASN A 90 -24.08 11.93 -10.94
CA ASN A 90 -22.75 12.28 -11.46
C ASN A 90 -21.88 11.04 -11.68
N PRO A 91 -22.21 10.17 -12.63
CA PRO A 91 -21.48 8.92 -12.85
C PRO A 91 -20.02 9.13 -13.31
N ASN A 92 -19.71 10.28 -13.92
CA ASN A 92 -18.38 10.60 -14.43
C ASN A 92 -17.46 11.27 -13.39
N TYR A 93 -17.94 11.50 -12.17
CA TYR A 93 -17.10 12.08 -11.14
C TYR A 93 -16.07 11.06 -10.66
N VAL A 94 -14.88 11.56 -10.35
CA VAL A 94 -13.78 10.78 -9.78
C VAL A 94 -13.60 11.12 -8.31
N CYS A 95 -13.04 10.20 -7.55
CA CYS A 95 -12.70 10.41 -6.15
C CYS A 95 -11.25 10.91 -6.05
N LYS A 96 -11.04 12.09 -5.44
CA LYS A 96 -9.73 12.52 -5.01
C LYS A 96 -9.36 11.80 -3.71
N LEU A 97 -8.23 11.11 -3.71
CA LEU A 97 -7.79 10.38 -2.54
C LEU A 97 -7.13 11.31 -1.53
N LYS A 98 -7.43 11.11 -0.26
CA LYS A 98 -6.73 11.75 0.87
C LYS A 98 -5.60 10.88 1.40
N LYS A 99 -5.67 9.55 1.18
CA LYS A 99 -4.71 8.57 1.67
C LYS A 99 -4.40 7.56 0.58
N ALA A 100 -3.18 7.04 0.58
CA ALA A 100 -2.78 6.01 -0.36
C ALA A 100 -3.53 4.70 -0.10
N LEU A 101 -3.80 3.96 -1.17
CA LEU A 101 -4.43 2.64 -1.12
C LEU A 101 -3.49 1.59 -1.72
N TYR A 102 -3.64 0.35 -1.26
CA TYR A 102 -2.94 -0.77 -1.87
C TYR A 102 -3.37 -0.98 -3.33
N GLY A 103 -2.43 -1.37 -4.17
CA GLY A 103 -2.68 -1.69 -5.58
C GLY A 103 -2.65 -0.50 -6.54
N GLN A 104 -2.27 0.68 -6.09
CA GLN A 104 -1.96 1.82 -6.96
C GLN A 104 -0.62 1.60 -7.66
N LYS A 105 -0.41 2.19 -8.86
CA LYS A 105 0.85 2.04 -9.60
C LYS A 105 2.06 2.60 -8.87
N GLN A 106 1.88 3.70 -8.14
CA GLN A 106 2.91 4.37 -7.36
C GLN A 106 3.10 3.79 -5.95
N ALA A 107 2.24 2.90 -5.50
CA ALA A 107 2.39 2.22 -4.22
C ALA A 107 2.92 0.80 -4.43
N PRO A 108 3.95 0.35 -3.69
CA PRO A 108 4.50 -1.00 -3.79
C PRO A 108 3.52 -2.08 -3.32
#